data_22717d73ad73820b0a4b058de2285b82
#
_entry.id   22717d73ad73820b0a4b058de2285b82
#
_cell.length_a   1.000
_cell.length_b   1.000
_cell.length_c   1.000
_cell.angle_alpha   90.00
_cell.angle_beta   90.00
_cell.angle_gamma   90.00
#
_symmetry.space_group_name_H-M   'P 1'
#
loop_
_entity.id
_entity.type
_entity.pdbx_description
1 polymer ?
#
loop_
_entity_poly.entity_id
_entity_poly.type
_entity_poly.pdbx_seq_one_letter_code
_entity_poly.pdbx_strand_id
1 'polypeptide(L)'
;RVPFAQNVNVVNLEQVRRIEVGFRGNERVPHESLMLTGDENIVEAQIIVQYRVADPSKYLFRIKDAEETLRATAEVALRSMVGRTNIDDVITTGREKVQSETRAWLQKLMDDYQSGLSITEVKLQAVDAPDEVKDAFHDVVRAREEKEKLINQAKGYQADLIPRARGEARKMEREAEGYKEQRVLKASGDAQKFESVYAEYSKAERVTRQRLYLETLERILSKIDKKVIVDKDLAKGAL
;
A
#
# COMPACT_ATOMS: atom_id res chain seq x y z
N ARG A 1 65.57 10.89 13.12
CA ARG A 1 64.94 12.25 13.15
C ARG A 1 66.00 13.29 13.29
N VAL A 2 66.11 14.20 12.36
CA VAL A 2 66.95 15.37 12.51
C VAL A 2 66.18 16.45 13.29
N PRO A 3 66.60 16.83 14.51
CA PRO A 3 65.86 17.84 15.25
C PRO A 3 65.80 19.12 14.43
N PHE A 4 64.64 19.78 14.38
CA PHE A 4 64.31 21.00 13.65
C PHE A 4 64.17 20.94 12.13
N ALA A 5 64.32 19.76 11.46
CA ALA A 5 64.25 19.65 10.00
C ALA A 5 63.04 18.81 9.52
N GLN A 6 62.34 18.11 10.43
CA GLN A 6 61.26 17.21 10.06
C GLN A 6 60.03 17.39 10.96
N ASN A 7 58.90 17.76 10.36
CA ASN A 7 57.60 17.72 11.02
C ASN A 7 56.89 16.39 10.68
N VAL A 8 56.29 15.74 11.70
CA VAL A 8 55.49 14.55 11.52
C VAL A 8 54.02 14.92 11.71
N ASN A 9 53.26 14.79 10.64
CA ASN A 9 51.80 14.92 10.69
C ASN A 9 51.16 13.52 10.81
N VAL A 10 50.35 13.34 11.83
CA VAL A 10 49.60 12.07 12.04
C VAL A 10 48.18 12.29 11.59
N VAL A 11 47.74 11.49 10.61
CA VAL A 11 46.37 11.53 10.10
C VAL A 11 45.68 10.19 10.42
N ASN A 12 44.51 10.26 11.05
CA ASN A 12 43.69 9.08 11.30
C ASN A 12 42.85 8.77 10.05
N LEU A 13 43.04 7.57 9.47
CA LEU A 13 42.38 7.13 8.24
C LEU A 13 41.02 6.47 8.48
N GLU A 14 40.79 5.94 9.70
CA GLU A 14 39.57 5.25 10.03
C GLU A 14 38.49 6.19 10.55
N GLN A 15 38.88 7.38 10.96
CA GLN A 15 37.94 8.37 11.50
C GLN A 15 37.03 8.92 10.42
N VAL A 16 35.73 8.64 10.55
CA VAL A 16 34.70 9.31 9.75
C VAL A 16 34.51 10.73 10.30
N ARG A 17 34.72 11.70 9.44
CA ARG A 17 34.48 13.11 9.70
C ARG A 17 33.22 13.56 9.00
N ARG A 18 32.59 14.64 9.48
CA ARG A 18 31.40 15.23 8.88
C ARG A 18 31.58 16.70 8.63
N ILE A 19 31.03 17.19 7.55
CA ILE A 19 30.83 18.60 7.28
C ILE A 19 29.36 18.89 7.06
N GLU A 20 28.97 20.09 7.40
CA GLU A 20 27.61 20.61 7.24
C GLU A 20 27.64 21.65 6.12
N VAL A 21 26.67 21.59 5.20
CA VAL A 21 26.50 22.53 4.09
C VAL A 21 25.08 23.07 4.13
N GLY A 22 24.93 24.39 4.05
CA GLY A 22 23.67 25.10 4.20
C GLY A 22 23.28 25.47 5.64
N PHE A 23 24.02 24.93 6.62
CA PHE A 23 23.80 25.23 8.03
C PHE A 23 25.09 25.06 8.86
N ARG A 24 25.08 25.59 10.10
CA ARG A 24 26.10 25.37 11.13
C ARG A 24 25.43 25.14 12.47
N GLY A 25 25.39 23.88 12.89
CA GLY A 25 24.63 23.52 14.07
C GLY A 25 23.13 23.82 13.90
N ASN A 26 22.61 24.85 14.57
CA ASN A 26 21.21 25.28 14.45
C ASN A 26 21.01 26.53 13.57
N GLU A 27 22.08 27.16 13.12
CA GLU A 27 22.00 28.38 12.35
C GLU A 27 22.02 28.06 10.85
N ARG A 28 21.04 28.63 10.12
CA ARG A 28 20.95 28.49 8.66
C ARG A 28 21.94 29.44 7.99
N VAL A 29 22.53 29.00 6.90
CA VAL A 29 23.45 29.78 6.06
C VAL A 29 22.80 29.96 4.69
N PRO A 30 22.03 31.06 4.48
CA PRO A 30 21.15 31.19 3.30
C PRO A 30 21.90 31.15 1.96
N HIS A 31 23.12 31.69 1.87
CA HIS A 31 23.88 31.67 0.61
C HIS A 31 24.33 30.25 0.20
N GLU A 32 24.44 29.30 1.14
CA GLU A 32 24.77 27.92 0.86
C GLU A 32 23.49 27.06 0.68
N SER A 33 22.39 27.42 1.38
CA SER A 33 21.16 26.57 1.42
C SER A 33 20.17 26.92 0.32
N LEU A 34 20.08 28.18 -0.13
CA LEU A 34 19.13 28.59 -1.17
C LEU A 34 19.57 28.12 -2.55
N MET A 35 18.69 27.34 -3.19
CA MET A 35 18.93 26.73 -4.49
C MET A 35 17.69 26.83 -5.38
N LEU A 36 17.90 26.84 -6.69
CA LEU A 36 16.83 26.80 -7.68
C LEU A 36 16.69 25.37 -8.19
N THR A 37 15.47 24.86 -8.21
CA THR A 37 15.13 23.54 -8.78
C THR A 37 14.98 23.62 -10.30
N GLY A 38 14.89 22.45 -10.97
CA GLY A 38 14.74 22.37 -12.41
C GLY A 38 13.42 22.92 -12.95
N ASP A 39 12.41 23.04 -12.09
CA ASP A 39 11.09 23.63 -12.35
C ASP A 39 10.97 25.08 -11.82
N GLU A 40 12.11 25.77 -11.66
CA GLU A 40 12.23 27.21 -11.33
C GLU A 40 11.66 27.58 -9.94
N ASN A 41 11.58 26.63 -9.01
CA ASN A 41 11.20 26.91 -7.64
C ASN A 41 12.44 27.11 -6.76
N ILE A 42 12.33 27.98 -5.75
CA ILE A 42 13.38 28.19 -4.76
C ILE A 42 13.18 27.23 -3.60
N VAL A 43 14.22 26.50 -3.24
CA VAL A 43 14.25 25.60 -2.09
C VAL A 43 15.44 25.89 -1.19
N GLU A 44 15.25 25.65 0.11
CA GLU A 44 16.35 25.57 1.07
C GLU A 44 16.76 24.11 1.23
N ALA A 45 17.97 23.77 0.80
CA ALA A 45 18.51 22.43 0.94
C ALA A 45 19.73 22.42 1.87
N GLN A 46 19.72 21.51 2.83
CA GLN A 46 20.80 21.33 3.81
C GLN A 46 21.29 19.89 3.73
N ILE A 47 22.62 19.71 3.67
CA ILE A 47 23.23 18.38 3.66
C ILE A 47 24.31 18.21 4.71
N ILE A 48 24.45 16.96 5.14
CA ILE A 48 25.60 16.50 5.92
C ILE A 48 26.38 15.55 5.01
N VAL A 49 27.66 15.85 4.82
CA VAL A 49 28.57 14.97 4.10
C VAL A 49 29.48 14.28 5.09
N GLN A 50 29.49 12.96 5.06
CA GLN A 50 30.42 12.13 5.81
C GLN A 50 31.55 11.68 4.90
N TYR A 51 32.77 11.84 5.37
CA TYR A 51 33.96 11.50 4.61
C TYR A 51 35.07 10.94 5.49
N ARG A 52 36.03 10.29 4.88
CA ARG A 52 37.27 9.83 5.51
C ARG A 52 38.47 10.18 4.64
N VAL A 53 39.64 10.24 5.23
CA VAL A 53 40.88 10.39 4.49
C VAL A 53 41.31 9.03 3.94
N ALA A 54 41.37 8.91 2.61
CA ALA A 54 41.81 7.69 1.93
C ALA A 54 43.34 7.74 1.64
N ASP A 55 43.85 8.90 1.22
CA ASP A 55 45.27 9.12 0.93
C ASP A 55 45.78 10.32 1.71
N PRO A 56 46.59 10.09 2.80
CA PRO A 56 47.11 11.17 3.62
C PRO A 56 48.07 12.11 2.88
N SER A 57 48.81 11.57 1.91
CA SER A 57 49.77 12.35 1.14
C SER A 57 49.05 13.42 0.27
N LYS A 58 48.02 12.99 -0.42
CA LYS A 58 47.19 13.91 -1.21
C LYS A 58 46.46 14.92 -0.32
N TYR A 59 45.86 14.42 0.78
CA TYR A 59 45.12 15.25 1.75
C TYR A 59 46.00 16.41 2.34
N LEU A 60 47.26 16.11 2.66
CA LEU A 60 48.16 17.10 3.32
C LEU A 60 48.86 18.02 2.34
N PHE A 61 49.18 17.55 1.13
CA PHE A 61 50.09 18.26 0.25
C PHE A 61 49.49 18.74 -1.07
N ARG A 62 48.28 18.23 -1.42
CA ARG A 62 47.69 18.59 -2.72
C ARG A 62 46.71 19.75 -2.63
N ILE A 63 46.01 19.87 -1.52
CA ILE A 63 44.99 20.91 -1.29
C ILE A 63 45.33 21.67 -0.03
N LYS A 64 45.24 23.01 -0.06
CA LYS A 64 45.60 23.87 1.06
C LYS A 64 44.64 23.73 2.23
N ASP A 65 43.32 23.67 1.94
CA ASP A 65 42.25 23.46 2.93
C ASP A 65 41.25 22.46 2.34
N ALA A 66 41.43 21.21 2.73
CA ALA A 66 40.63 20.11 2.18
C ALA A 66 39.17 20.14 2.68
N GLU A 67 38.91 20.66 3.89
CA GLU A 67 37.56 20.73 4.45
C GLU A 67 36.74 21.86 3.79
N GLU A 68 37.33 23.03 3.60
CA GLU A 68 36.68 24.14 2.94
C GLU A 68 36.46 23.85 1.45
N THR A 69 37.44 23.23 0.78
CA THR A 69 37.33 22.79 -0.61
C THR A 69 36.21 21.75 -0.74
N LEU A 70 36.12 20.77 0.19
CA LEU A 70 35.06 19.78 0.20
C LEU A 70 33.69 20.42 0.41
N ARG A 71 33.59 21.41 1.28
CA ARG A 71 32.34 22.15 1.54
C ARG A 71 31.86 22.88 0.30
N ALA A 72 32.73 23.69 -0.29
CA ALA A 72 32.40 24.41 -1.52
C ALA A 72 32.04 23.48 -2.68
N THR A 73 32.76 22.36 -2.82
CA THR A 73 32.48 21.40 -3.86
C THR A 73 31.16 20.63 -3.58
N ALA A 74 30.85 20.36 -2.32
CA ALA A 74 29.58 19.72 -1.93
C ALA A 74 28.38 20.64 -2.21
N GLU A 75 28.54 21.94 -1.97
CA GLU A 75 27.54 22.93 -2.35
C GLU A 75 27.30 22.96 -3.87
N VAL A 76 28.36 22.99 -4.67
CA VAL A 76 28.26 22.94 -6.14
C VAL A 76 27.61 21.64 -6.62
N ALA A 77 27.99 20.49 -6.04
CA ALA A 77 27.42 19.18 -6.38
C ALA A 77 25.93 19.14 -6.05
N LEU A 78 25.52 19.58 -4.86
CA LEU A 78 24.13 19.65 -4.46
C LEU A 78 23.33 20.58 -5.37
N ARG A 79 23.82 21.80 -5.60
CA ARG A 79 23.17 22.79 -6.46
C ARG A 79 22.97 22.28 -7.89
N SER A 80 23.95 21.55 -8.43
CA SER A 80 23.85 20.92 -9.74
C SER A 80 22.78 19.82 -9.79
N MET A 81 22.63 19.03 -8.73
CA MET A 81 21.61 17.96 -8.67
C MET A 81 20.22 18.52 -8.44
N VAL A 82 20.06 19.45 -7.51
CA VAL A 82 18.79 20.14 -7.24
C VAL A 82 18.29 20.88 -8.49
N GLY A 83 19.17 21.57 -9.20
CA GLY A 83 18.83 22.29 -10.43
C GLY A 83 18.41 21.42 -11.61
N ARG A 84 18.55 20.10 -11.51
CA ARG A 84 18.07 19.12 -12.52
C ARG A 84 16.84 18.37 -12.06
N THR A 85 16.40 18.57 -10.84
CA THR A 85 15.30 17.81 -10.20
C THR A 85 14.13 18.74 -9.93
N ASN A 86 12.91 18.25 -10.07
CA ASN A 86 11.72 19.01 -9.72
C ASN A 86 11.57 19.11 -8.20
N ILE A 87 10.93 20.19 -7.73
CA ILE A 87 10.76 20.43 -6.30
C ILE A 87 10.02 19.28 -5.60
N ASP A 88 8.98 18.71 -6.22
CA ASP A 88 8.22 17.59 -5.67
C ASP A 88 9.12 16.38 -5.40
N ASP A 89 10.05 16.07 -6.32
CA ASP A 89 10.97 14.95 -6.17
C ASP A 89 12.01 15.20 -5.08
N VAL A 90 12.52 16.44 -4.96
CA VAL A 90 13.52 16.78 -3.96
C VAL A 90 12.94 16.71 -2.54
N ILE A 91 11.67 17.13 -2.36
CA ILE A 91 11.01 17.16 -1.05
C ILE A 91 10.48 15.79 -0.64
N THR A 92 10.03 14.95 -1.60
CA THR A 92 9.30 13.70 -1.31
C THR A 92 10.10 12.45 -1.68
N THR A 93 9.76 11.82 -2.79
CA THR A 93 10.22 10.47 -3.18
C THR A 93 11.62 10.44 -3.79
N GLY A 94 12.10 11.55 -4.32
CA GLY A 94 13.38 11.62 -5.00
C GLY A 94 14.59 11.87 -4.09
N ARG A 95 14.40 12.02 -2.76
CA ARG A 95 15.48 12.34 -1.80
C ARG A 95 16.66 11.37 -1.87
N GLU A 96 16.39 10.07 -1.90
CA GLU A 96 17.44 9.05 -1.97
C GLU A 96 18.23 9.12 -3.28
N LYS A 97 17.55 9.40 -4.38
CA LYS A 97 18.18 9.58 -5.68
C LYS A 97 19.09 10.81 -5.67
N VAL A 98 18.60 11.94 -5.19
CA VAL A 98 19.40 13.18 -5.07
C VAL A 98 20.63 12.95 -4.17
N GLN A 99 20.48 12.26 -3.04
CA GLN A 99 21.59 11.93 -2.14
C GLN A 99 22.66 11.06 -2.84
N SER A 100 22.22 10.00 -3.52
CA SER A 100 23.14 9.08 -4.21
C SER A 100 23.85 9.72 -5.39
N GLU A 101 23.15 10.51 -6.20
CA GLU A 101 23.72 11.23 -7.34
C GLU A 101 24.65 12.34 -6.88
N THR A 102 24.28 13.10 -5.83
CA THR A 102 25.16 14.12 -5.22
C THR A 102 26.43 13.48 -4.68
N ARG A 103 26.33 12.34 -3.98
CA ARG A 103 27.49 11.59 -3.50
C ARG A 103 28.40 11.17 -4.64
N ALA A 104 27.84 10.57 -5.69
CA ALA A 104 28.63 10.09 -6.84
C ALA A 104 29.34 11.25 -7.56
N TRP A 105 28.63 12.35 -7.75
CA TRP A 105 29.19 13.54 -8.39
C TRP A 105 30.25 14.21 -7.53
N LEU A 106 30.02 14.35 -6.23
CA LEU A 106 30.97 14.88 -5.27
C LEU A 106 32.24 14.02 -5.20
N GLN A 107 32.12 12.69 -5.15
CA GLN A 107 33.28 11.80 -5.17
C GLN A 107 34.10 12.01 -6.43
N LYS A 108 33.46 12.09 -7.60
CA LYS A 108 34.16 12.34 -8.86
C LYS A 108 34.94 13.64 -8.85
N LEU A 109 34.34 14.74 -8.36
CA LEU A 109 35.02 16.02 -8.24
C LEU A 109 36.20 15.95 -7.26
N MET A 110 36.06 15.24 -6.14
CA MET A 110 37.14 15.05 -5.17
C MET A 110 38.28 14.19 -5.74
N ASP A 111 37.97 13.24 -6.59
CA ASP A 111 38.98 12.42 -7.31
C ASP A 111 39.70 13.25 -8.38
N ASP A 112 38.99 14.06 -9.15
CA ASP A 112 39.56 14.98 -10.16
C ASP A 112 40.52 16.02 -9.52
N TYR A 113 40.17 16.53 -8.34
CA TYR A 113 41.04 17.39 -7.56
C TYR A 113 42.18 16.65 -6.86
N GLN A 114 42.22 15.34 -6.91
CA GLN A 114 43.21 14.51 -6.20
C GLN A 114 43.28 14.81 -4.70
N SER A 115 42.11 15.02 -4.09
CA SER A 115 42.01 15.47 -2.70
C SER A 115 42.43 14.41 -1.67
N GLY A 116 42.46 13.13 -2.03
CA GLY A 116 42.71 12.02 -1.11
C GLY A 116 41.56 11.75 -0.14
N LEU A 117 40.37 12.34 -0.40
CA LEU A 117 39.15 12.15 0.38
C LEU A 117 38.27 11.08 -0.23
N SER A 118 37.62 10.28 0.60
CA SER A 118 36.59 9.32 0.22
C SER A 118 35.28 9.69 0.87
N ILE A 119 34.24 9.94 0.07
CA ILE A 119 32.91 10.30 0.54
C ILE A 119 32.15 9.04 0.94
N THR A 120 31.87 8.91 2.22
CA THR A 120 31.16 7.74 2.76
C THR A 120 29.67 7.88 2.52
N GLU A 121 29.10 9.03 2.87
CA GLU A 121 27.66 9.24 2.80
C GLU A 121 27.33 10.73 2.59
N VAL A 122 26.26 11.01 1.86
CA VAL A 122 25.64 12.33 1.76
C VAL A 122 24.19 12.21 2.19
N LYS A 123 23.81 12.95 3.22
CA LYS A 123 22.44 12.98 3.77
C LYS A 123 21.83 14.35 3.59
N LEU A 124 20.64 14.40 2.99
CA LEU A 124 19.77 15.57 3.04
C LEU A 124 19.17 15.69 4.44
N GLN A 125 19.56 16.75 5.17
CA GLN A 125 19.07 17.04 6.52
C GLN A 125 17.67 17.65 6.45
N ALA A 126 17.54 18.77 5.76
CA ALA A 126 16.28 19.45 5.52
C ALA A 126 16.20 19.90 4.06
N VAL A 127 15.04 19.82 3.48
CA VAL A 127 14.70 20.42 2.20
C VAL A 127 13.29 20.97 2.35
N ASP A 128 13.18 22.27 2.33
CA ASP A 128 11.92 23.00 2.52
C ASP A 128 11.81 24.13 1.50
N ALA A 129 10.60 24.63 1.29
CA ALA A 129 10.39 25.90 0.64
C ALA A 129 10.81 27.05 1.60
N PRO A 130 11.26 28.20 1.07
CA PRO A 130 11.51 29.37 1.90
C PRO A 130 10.32 29.73 2.79
N ASP A 131 10.61 30.28 3.99
CA ASP A 131 9.57 30.54 5.01
C ASP A 131 8.43 31.43 4.49
N GLU A 132 8.71 32.35 3.53
CA GLU A 132 7.71 33.25 2.96
C GLU A 132 6.64 32.56 2.10
N VAL A 133 6.93 31.41 1.52
CA VAL A 133 6.02 30.68 0.62
C VAL A 133 5.64 29.29 1.13
N LYS A 134 6.16 28.91 2.29
CA LYS A 134 6.04 27.58 2.88
C LYS A 134 4.58 27.18 3.08
N ASP A 135 3.75 28.06 3.62
CA ASP A 135 2.33 27.77 3.90
C ASP A 135 1.55 27.53 2.60
N ALA A 136 1.76 28.37 1.60
CA ALA A 136 1.13 28.23 0.29
C ALA A 136 1.55 26.92 -0.41
N PHE A 137 2.83 26.55 -0.27
CA PHE A 137 3.35 25.33 -0.84
C PHE A 137 2.76 24.08 -0.14
N HIS A 138 2.67 24.10 1.18
CA HIS A 138 2.01 23.04 1.94
C HIS A 138 0.54 22.86 1.58
N ASP A 139 -0.18 23.95 1.29
CA ASP A 139 -1.57 23.87 0.85
C ASP A 139 -1.71 23.19 -0.52
N VAL A 140 -0.80 23.46 -1.46
CA VAL A 140 -0.78 22.78 -2.76
C VAL A 140 -0.49 21.27 -2.62
N VAL A 141 0.51 20.94 -1.79
CA VAL A 141 0.85 19.53 -1.51
C VAL A 141 -0.34 18.80 -0.87
N ARG A 142 -0.97 19.42 0.14
CA ARG A 142 -2.15 18.88 0.81
C ARG A 142 -3.31 18.64 -0.16
N ALA A 143 -3.60 19.61 -1.04
CA ALA A 143 -4.65 19.48 -2.05
C ALA A 143 -4.37 18.33 -3.04
N ARG A 144 -3.11 18.11 -3.42
CA ARG A 144 -2.72 16.97 -4.26
C ARG A 144 -2.92 15.64 -3.53
N GLU A 145 -2.47 15.55 -2.28
CA GLU A 145 -2.65 14.35 -1.45
C GLU A 145 -4.15 14.02 -1.23
N GLU A 146 -4.97 15.04 -0.98
CA GLU A 146 -6.42 14.86 -0.86
C GLU A 146 -7.04 14.37 -2.16
N LYS A 147 -6.64 14.92 -3.31
CA LYS A 147 -7.08 14.43 -4.63
C LYS A 147 -6.71 12.96 -4.84
N GLU A 148 -5.46 12.58 -4.58
CA GLU A 148 -4.99 11.19 -4.68
C GLU A 148 -5.76 10.27 -3.74
N LYS A 149 -6.00 10.70 -2.50
CA LYS A 149 -6.79 9.97 -1.50
C LYS A 149 -8.22 9.73 -1.99
N LEU A 150 -8.88 10.76 -2.53
CA LEU A 150 -10.24 10.64 -3.06
C LEU A 150 -10.30 9.67 -4.26
N ILE A 151 -9.32 9.75 -5.17
CA ILE A 151 -9.20 8.83 -6.31
C ILE A 151 -9.03 7.39 -5.83
N ASN A 152 -8.15 7.17 -4.85
CA ASN A 152 -7.89 5.83 -4.31
C ASN A 152 -9.10 5.28 -3.53
N GLN A 153 -9.81 6.12 -2.79
CA GLN A 153 -11.07 5.75 -2.12
C GLN A 153 -12.15 5.36 -3.14
N ALA A 154 -12.31 6.14 -4.22
CA ALA A 154 -13.27 5.84 -5.28
C ALA A 154 -12.94 4.52 -6.00
N LYS A 155 -11.66 4.26 -6.28
CA LYS A 155 -11.18 2.98 -6.85
C LYS A 155 -11.43 1.81 -5.89
N GLY A 156 -11.17 1.99 -4.60
CA GLY A 156 -11.46 0.99 -3.57
C GLY A 156 -12.95 0.66 -3.49
N TYR A 157 -13.81 1.68 -3.48
CA TYR A 157 -15.27 1.51 -3.49
C TYR A 157 -15.75 0.77 -4.75
N GLN A 158 -15.22 1.15 -5.92
CA GLN A 158 -15.53 0.44 -7.18
C GLN A 158 -15.10 -1.03 -7.14
N ALA A 159 -13.91 -1.30 -6.61
CA ALA A 159 -13.36 -2.66 -6.50
C ALA A 159 -14.15 -3.55 -5.53
N ASP A 160 -14.83 -2.99 -4.53
CA ASP A 160 -15.71 -3.73 -3.63
C ASP A 160 -17.12 -3.90 -4.20
N LEU A 161 -17.73 -2.82 -4.68
CA LEU A 161 -19.13 -2.79 -5.10
C LEU A 161 -19.41 -3.68 -6.31
N ILE A 162 -18.57 -3.62 -7.35
CA ILE A 162 -18.81 -4.36 -8.60
C ILE A 162 -18.75 -5.87 -8.43
N PRO A 163 -17.72 -6.45 -7.76
CA PRO A 163 -17.69 -7.90 -7.53
C PRO A 163 -18.82 -8.38 -6.62
N ARG A 164 -19.19 -7.58 -5.61
CA ARG A 164 -20.30 -7.89 -4.71
C ARG A 164 -21.62 -7.98 -5.48
N ALA A 165 -21.96 -6.95 -6.27
CA ALA A 165 -23.17 -6.93 -7.08
C ALA A 165 -23.23 -8.11 -8.09
N ARG A 166 -22.07 -8.42 -8.72
CA ARG A 166 -21.97 -9.60 -9.61
C ARG A 166 -22.15 -10.92 -8.86
N GLY A 167 -21.62 -11.00 -7.64
CA GLY A 167 -21.78 -12.16 -6.78
C GLY A 167 -23.24 -12.39 -6.39
N GLU A 168 -23.95 -11.34 -6.00
CA GLU A 168 -25.37 -11.38 -5.67
C GLU A 168 -26.25 -11.78 -6.87
N ALA A 169 -25.98 -11.20 -8.04
CA ALA A 169 -26.69 -11.55 -9.27
C ALA A 169 -26.52 -13.04 -9.61
N ARG A 170 -25.28 -13.55 -9.59
CA ARG A 170 -25.00 -14.98 -9.82
C ARG A 170 -25.62 -15.89 -8.76
N LYS A 171 -25.70 -15.45 -7.51
CA LYS A 171 -26.37 -16.19 -6.45
C LYS A 171 -27.86 -16.32 -6.73
N MET A 172 -28.53 -15.24 -7.09
CA MET A 172 -29.94 -15.24 -7.46
C MET A 172 -30.23 -16.13 -8.67
N GLU A 173 -29.39 -16.10 -9.71
CA GLU A 173 -29.50 -16.99 -10.86
C GLU A 173 -29.42 -18.47 -10.45
N ARG A 174 -28.41 -18.84 -9.67
CA ARG A 174 -28.24 -20.23 -9.21
C ARG A 174 -29.35 -20.69 -8.27
N GLU A 175 -29.85 -19.82 -7.40
CA GLU A 175 -30.99 -20.13 -6.54
C GLU A 175 -32.27 -20.37 -7.37
N ALA A 176 -32.49 -19.55 -8.41
CA ALA A 176 -33.62 -19.74 -9.31
C ALA A 176 -33.52 -21.02 -10.14
N GLU A 177 -32.32 -21.32 -10.66
CA GLU A 177 -32.05 -22.61 -11.36
C GLU A 177 -32.26 -23.80 -10.45
N GLY A 178 -31.69 -23.77 -9.24
CA GLY A 178 -31.87 -24.82 -8.25
C GLY A 178 -33.33 -25.02 -7.86
N TYR A 179 -34.08 -23.93 -7.67
CA TYR A 179 -35.51 -23.99 -7.42
C TYR A 179 -36.29 -24.62 -8.59
N LYS A 180 -35.97 -24.21 -9.83
CA LYS A 180 -36.56 -24.80 -11.04
C LYS A 180 -36.32 -26.32 -11.11
N GLU A 181 -35.05 -26.73 -10.95
CA GLU A 181 -34.71 -28.17 -10.98
C GLU A 181 -35.40 -28.94 -9.86
N GLN A 182 -35.43 -28.43 -8.64
CA GLN A 182 -36.14 -29.05 -7.53
C GLN A 182 -37.62 -29.19 -7.83
N ARG A 183 -38.27 -28.21 -8.44
CA ARG A 183 -39.68 -28.28 -8.83
C ARG A 183 -39.93 -29.31 -9.92
N VAL A 184 -39.07 -29.35 -10.93
CA VAL A 184 -39.18 -30.35 -12.03
C VAL A 184 -38.97 -31.77 -11.51
N LEU A 185 -37.90 -31.99 -10.72
CA LEU A 185 -37.60 -33.31 -10.13
C LEU A 185 -38.71 -33.76 -9.20
N LYS A 186 -39.26 -32.85 -8.38
CA LYS A 186 -40.40 -33.18 -7.51
C LYS A 186 -41.65 -33.58 -8.31
N ALA A 187 -42.00 -32.78 -9.32
CA ALA A 187 -43.15 -33.09 -10.17
C ALA A 187 -42.99 -34.42 -10.94
N SER A 188 -41.77 -34.66 -11.46
CA SER A 188 -41.42 -35.92 -12.11
C SER A 188 -41.50 -37.11 -11.15
N GLY A 189 -40.95 -36.92 -9.92
CA GLY A 189 -41.04 -37.97 -8.88
C GLY A 189 -42.50 -38.27 -8.44
N ASP A 190 -43.30 -37.22 -8.27
CA ASP A 190 -44.74 -37.39 -7.95
C ASP A 190 -45.50 -38.10 -9.08
N ALA A 191 -45.20 -37.75 -10.35
CA ALA A 191 -45.78 -38.43 -11.51
C ALA A 191 -45.39 -39.92 -11.59
N GLN A 192 -44.09 -40.21 -11.45
CA GLN A 192 -43.62 -41.61 -11.45
C GLN A 192 -44.23 -42.44 -10.31
N LYS A 193 -44.33 -41.81 -9.12
CA LYS A 193 -45.01 -42.46 -7.99
C LYS A 193 -46.47 -42.73 -8.29
N PHE A 194 -47.17 -41.77 -8.87
CA PHE A 194 -48.56 -41.95 -9.28
C PHE A 194 -48.72 -43.07 -10.30
N GLU A 195 -47.88 -43.08 -11.34
CA GLU A 195 -47.89 -44.16 -12.35
C GLU A 195 -47.66 -45.55 -11.74
N SER A 196 -46.66 -45.64 -10.84
CA SER A 196 -46.39 -46.91 -10.15
C SER A 196 -47.56 -47.39 -9.32
N VAL A 197 -48.20 -46.50 -8.54
CA VAL A 197 -49.40 -46.82 -7.75
C VAL A 197 -50.56 -47.14 -8.66
N TYR A 198 -50.75 -46.44 -9.76
CA TYR A 198 -51.81 -46.67 -10.73
C TYR A 198 -51.65 -48.03 -11.42
N ALA A 199 -50.44 -48.42 -11.79
CA ALA A 199 -50.13 -49.71 -12.38
C ALA A 199 -50.50 -50.88 -11.44
N GLU A 200 -50.24 -50.73 -10.14
CA GLU A 200 -50.68 -51.79 -9.15
C GLU A 200 -52.15 -51.67 -8.83
N TYR A 201 -52.75 -50.49 -8.84
CA TYR A 201 -54.20 -50.32 -8.67
C TYR A 201 -54.99 -51.02 -9.77
N SER A 202 -54.56 -50.84 -11.03
CA SER A 202 -55.26 -51.45 -12.18
C SER A 202 -55.26 -53.00 -12.15
N LYS A 203 -54.33 -53.65 -11.44
CA LYS A 203 -54.26 -55.09 -11.28
C LYS A 203 -55.27 -55.63 -10.21
N ALA A 204 -55.54 -54.86 -9.15
CA ALA A 204 -56.35 -55.23 -8.03
C ALA A 204 -57.06 -54.05 -7.36
N GLU A 205 -58.05 -53.44 -8.03
CA GLU A 205 -58.63 -52.12 -7.64
C GLU A 205 -59.24 -52.17 -6.22
N ARG A 206 -59.97 -53.18 -5.85
CA ARG A 206 -60.69 -53.24 -4.56
C ARG A 206 -59.72 -53.32 -3.38
N VAL A 207 -58.71 -54.17 -3.47
CA VAL A 207 -57.69 -54.35 -2.41
C VAL A 207 -56.78 -53.15 -2.26
N THR A 208 -56.29 -52.58 -3.36
CA THR A 208 -55.41 -51.43 -3.36
C THR A 208 -56.11 -50.19 -2.83
N ARG A 209 -57.37 -49.93 -3.18
CA ARG A 209 -58.18 -48.83 -2.62
C ARG A 209 -58.31 -48.95 -1.11
N GLN A 210 -58.59 -50.10 -0.59
CA GLN A 210 -58.78 -50.34 0.84
C GLN A 210 -57.44 -50.13 1.61
N ARG A 211 -56.36 -50.59 1.02
CA ARG A 211 -55.00 -50.40 1.59
C ARG A 211 -54.62 -48.94 1.62
N LEU A 212 -54.75 -48.21 0.52
CA LEU A 212 -54.39 -46.74 0.43
C LEU A 212 -55.24 -45.91 1.41
N TYR A 213 -56.52 -46.30 1.59
CA TYR A 213 -57.41 -45.65 2.55
C TYR A 213 -56.93 -45.87 3.98
N LEU A 214 -56.56 -47.05 4.37
CA LEU A 214 -56.08 -47.41 5.70
C LEU A 214 -54.70 -46.72 5.96
N GLU A 215 -53.74 -46.74 5.00
CA GLU A 215 -52.45 -46.07 5.11
C GLU A 215 -52.61 -44.58 5.23
N THR A 216 -53.58 -43.98 4.56
CA THR A 216 -53.85 -42.55 4.65
C THR A 216 -54.44 -42.17 5.99
N LEU A 217 -55.40 -42.97 6.49
CA LEU A 217 -55.99 -42.82 7.83
C LEU A 217 -54.89 -42.90 8.92
N GLU A 218 -54.06 -43.93 8.85
CA GLU A 218 -52.98 -44.16 9.80
C GLU A 218 -52.00 -42.97 9.82
N ARG A 219 -51.64 -42.42 8.65
CA ARG A 219 -50.78 -41.26 8.52
C ARG A 219 -51.41 -39.99 9.09
N ILE A 220 -52.70 -39.81 8.92
CA ILE A 220 -53.41 -38.66 9.49
C ILE A 220 -53.53 -38.83 11.01
N LEU A 221 -53.93 -39.98 11.46
CA LEU A 221 -54.14 -40.28 12.88
C LEU A 221 -52.83 -40.28 13.67
N SER A 222 -51.69 -40.62 13.06
CA SER A 222 -50.41 -40.58 13.73
C SER A 222 -49.92 -39.15 14.00
N LYS A 223 -50.41 -38.15 13.27
CA LYS A 223 -50.05 -36.72 13.43
C LYS A 223 -50.93 -35.97 14.43
N ILE A 224 -51.97 -36.61 14.99
CA ILE A 224 -52.92 -35.97 15.91
C ILE A 224 -52.61 -36.45 17.33
N ASP A 225 -52.22 -35.50 18.21
CA ASP A 225 -51.84 -35.77 19.61
C ASP A 225 -53.06 -36.18 20.50
N LYS A 226 -54.22 -35.61 20.25
CA LYS A 226 -55.45 -35.95 20.99
C LYS A 226 -56.49 -36.43 20.02
N LYS A 227 -56.98 -37.68 20.27
CA LYS A 227 -58.00 -38.34 19.47
C LYS A 227 -59.22 -38.53 20.35
N VAL A 228 -60.35 -38.01 19.94
CA VAL A 228 -61.66 -38.27 20.58
C VAL A 228 -62.51 -39.03 19.57
N ILE A 229 -62.77 -40.26 19.87
CA ILE A 229 -63.67 -41.11 19.05
C ILE A 229 -65.06 -40.97 19.65
N VAL A 230 -65.97 -40.34 18.92
CA VAL A 230 -67.40 -40.25 19.31
C VAL A 230 -68.23 -41.23 18.53
N ASP A 231 -68.98 -42.00 19.24
CA ASP A 231 -69.92 -42.96 18.59
C ASP A 231 -71.08 -42.18 17.93
N LYS A 232 -71.53 -42.64 16.80
CA LYS A 232 -72.53 -42.02 15.95
C LYS A 232 -73.85 -41.78 16.67
N ASP A 233 -74.19 -42.67 17.63
CA ASP A 233 -75.42 -42.56 18.40
C ASP A 233 -75.33 -41.51 19.53
N LEU A 234 -74.12 -41.22 20.05
CA LEU A 234 -73.90 -40.10 21.02
C LEU A 234 -73.88 -38.71 20.37
N ALA A 235 -73.57 -38.63 19.12
CA ALA A 235 -73.57 -37.38 18.37
C ALA A 235 -75.01 -36.85 18.08
N LYS A 236 -76.02 -37.69 18.17
CA LYS A 236 -77.43 -37.27 18.01
C LYS A 236 -78.09 -36.76 19.29
N GLY A 237 -77.43 -36.87 20.44
CA GLY A 237 -77.97 -36.45 21.72
C GLY A 237 -77.34 -35.15 22.32
N ALA A 238 -76.45 -34.53 21.62
CA ALA A 238 -75.77 -33.25 22.05
C ALA A 238 -76.11 -32.09 21.11
N LEU A 239 -77.38 -31.75 21.01
CA LEU A 239 -77.96 -30.51 20.56
C LEU A 239 -78.95 -30.02 21.59
#